data_0bd3bc888b6d3bfd9136d5cccbce2d5b
#
_entry.id   0bd3bc888b6d3bfd9136d5cccbce2d5b
#
_cell.length_a   1.000
_cell.length_b   1.000
_cell.length_c   1.000
_cell.angle_alpha   90.00
_cell.angle_beta   90.00
_cell.angle_gamma   90.00
#
_symmetry.space_group_name_H-M   'P 1'
#
loop_
_entity.id
_entity.type
_entity.pdbx_description
1 polymer ?
#
loop_
_entity_poly.entity_id
_entity_poly.type
_entity_poly.pdbx_seq_one_letter_code
_entity_poly.pdbx_strand_id
1 'polypeptide(L)'
;FDRIRVSDYEPAFDAAIAVSRAEIDAIVNNPAKPTFNNTIVALDRQGRLLSRVEGIFFNLLEADATPEMQQVAENVQPKLTALSNDISLNPQLFERVKAVYEHPGWFLSKEDKKLLEETYNGFVRSGANLSDEDKELYRQYSTELSELSLRFSHNVLAATNAFTINITDPAQVAELPDFVRDGMAAEAKARGEQGWTVTLQAPSYVPFMEYSTNRELKEKLWRASNSLCLGGEFDNTENIKRMVNLRLKIANLLGYPTYADYVLADRMAENAQTVNAFLGELLARTKEYAVKDYNTIGEYARSQGFEGEVMPWDMAYYSEKYRHEKYELNEELVKPYLQLDSVKRGVFLLANKLYGLNFT
;
A
#
# COMPACT_ATOMS: atom_id res chain seq x y z
N PHE A 1 -8.91 -22.51 0.31
CA PHE A 1 -8.68 -21.56 1.40
C PHE A 1 -9.20 -22.11 2.73
N ASP A 2 -10.39 -22.71 2.79
CA ASP A 2 -11.05 -23.25 3.98
C ASP A 2 -10.24 -24.29 4.78
N ARG A 3 -9.16 -24.83 4.22
CA ARG A 3 -8.26 -25.81 4.85
C ARG A 3 -6.94 -25.20 5.35
N ILE A 4 -6.63 -23.96 4.97
CA ILE A 4 -5.38 -23.30 5.36
C ILE A 4 -5.59 -22.68 6.75
N ARG A 5 -4.66 -22.98 7.67
CA ARG A 5 -4.61 -22.42 9.02
C ARG A 5 -3.46 -21.43 9.12
N VAL A 6 -3.54 -20.49 10.05
CA VAL A 6 -2.45 -19.52 10.27
C VAL A 6 -1.13 -20.24 10.58
N SER A 7 -1.18 -21.36 11.32
CA SER A 7 -0.01 -22.18 11.63
C SER A 7 0.67 -22.85 10.43
N ASP A 8 0.01 -22.90 9.27
CA ASP A 8 0.56 -23.51 8.07
C ASP A 8 1.47 -22.55 7.29
N TYR A 9 1.34 -21.22 7.50
CA TYR A 9 2.07 -20.24 6.69
C TYR A 9 3.57 -20.22 6.96
N GLU A 10 4.03 -20.17 8.21
CA GLU A 10 5.47 -20.10 8.50
C GLU A 10 6.22 -21.33 7.96
N PRO A 11 5.77 -22.57 8.17
CA PRO A 11 6.37 -23.74 7.52
C PRO A 11 6.32 -23.70 5.98
N ALA A 12 5.24 -23.15 5.41
CA ALA A 12 5.13 -23.00 3.96
C ALA A 12 6.15 -21.99 3.41
N PHE A 13 6.35 -20.88 4.10
CA PHE A 13 7.42 -19.93 3.76
C PHE A 13 8.80 -20.56 3.85
N ASP A 14 9.11 -21.28 4.94
CA ASP A 14 10.41 -21.93 5.12
C ASP A 14 10.67 -22.94 4.00
N ALA A 15 9.68 -23.75 3.64
CA ALA A 15 9.80 -24.71 2.54
C ALA A 15 9.95 -23.99 1.17
N ALA A 16 9.20 -22.94 0.92
CA ALA A 16 9.25 -22.18 -0.34
C ALA A 16 10.57 -21.42 -0.50
N ILE A 17 11.11 -20.86 0.59
CA ILE A 17 12.43 -20.22 0.62
C ILE A 17 13.53 -21.27 0.31
N ALA A 18 13.45 -22.46 0.89
CA ALA A 18 14.40 -23.53 0.63
C ALA A 18 14.37 -23.97 -0.84
N VAL A 19 13.20 -24.08 -1.45
CA VAL A 19 13.04 -24.37 -2.88
C VAL A 19 13.64 -23.25 -3.72
N SER A 20 13.33 -21.98 -3.41
CA SER A 20 13.89 -20.83 -4.14
C SER A 20 15.42 -20.79 -4.09
N ARG A 21 16.03 -21.07 -2.92
CA ARG A 21 17.49 -21.19 -2.79
C ARG A 21 18.06 -22.30 -3.66
N ALA A 22 17.45 -23.49 -3.67
CA ALA A 22 17.89 -24.59 -4.52
C ALA A 22 17.79 -24.28 -6.01
N GLU A 23 16.75 -23.56 -6.44
CA GLU A 23 16.60 -23.10 -7.82
C GLU A 23 17.72 -22.11 -8.21
N ILE A 24 18.06 -21.17 -7.34
CA ILE A 24 19.20 -20.24 -7.54
C ILE A 24 20.53 -21.00 -7.58
N ASP A 25 20.77 -21.93 -6.65
CA ASP A 25 21.97 -22.76 -6.61
C ASP A 25 22.13 -23.57 -7.91
N ALA A 26 21.03 -24.08 -8.47
CA ALA A 26 21.06 -24.79 -9.75
C ALA A 26 21.48 -23.88 -10.93
N ILE A 27 21.10 -22.59 -10.89
CA ILE A 27 21.54 -21.62 -11.90
C ILE A 27 23.02 -21.29 -11.70
N VAL A 28 23.44 -20.99 -10.48
CA VAL A 28 24.82 -20.61 -10.13
C VAL A 28 25.80 -21.72 -10.47
N ASN A 29 25.48 -22.96 -10.08
CA ASN A 29 26.35 -24.14 -10.25
C ASN A 29 26.21 -24.82 -11.61
N ASN A 30 25.48 -24.23 -12.56
CA ASN A 30 25.35 -24.80 -13.89
C ASN A 30 26.71 -24.76 -14.63
N PRO A 31 27.29 -25.92 -15.01
CA PRO A 31 28.62 -25.96 -15.63
C PRO A 31 28.65 -25.44 -17.09
N ALA A 32 27.46 -25.31 -17.70
CA ALA A 32 27.37 -24.76 -19.05
C ALA A 32 27.62 -23.26 -19.08
N LYS A 33 28.16 -22.74 -20.19
CA LYS A 33 28.30 -21.30 -20.40
C LYS A 33 26.95 -20.60 -20.18
N PRO A 34 26.96 -19.39 -19.57
CA PRO A 34 25.75 -18.60 -19.42
C PRO A 34 25.09 -18.30 -20.76
N THR A 35 23.78 -18.53 -20.82
CA THR A 35 22.92 -18.21 -21.98
C THR A 35 21.64 -17.56 -21.50
N PHE A 36 20.91 -16.91 -22.40
CA PHE A 36 19.60 -16.33 -22.08
C PHE A 36 18.67 -17.37 -21.42
N ASN A 37 18.59 -18.59 -21.96
CA ASN A 37 17.70 -19.62 -21.44
C ASN A 37 18.14 -20.19 -20.08
N ASN A 38 19.44 -20.52 -19.90
CA ASN A 38 19.91 -21.17 -18.68
C ASN A 38 20.24 -20.21 -17.54
N THR A 39 20.10 -18.90 -17.77
CA THR A 39 20.35 -17.85 -16.77
C THR A 39 19.15 -16.94 -16.64
N ILE A 40 18.77 -16.19 -17.68
CA ILE A 40 17.71 -15.16 -17.58
C ILE A 40 16.32 -15.79 -17.46
N VAL A 41 15.96 -16.70 -18.37
CA VAL A 41 14.69 -17.42 -18.30
C VAL A 41 14.59 -18.31 -17.07
N ALA A 42 15.72 -18.89 -16.63
CA ALA A 42 15.75 -19.67 -15.39
C ALA A 42 15.48 -18.80 -14.16
N LEU A 43 16.05 -17.57 -14.10
CA LEU A 43 15.77 -16.58 -13.06
C LEU A 43 14.31 -16.10 -13.09
N ASP A 44 13.77 -15.82 -14.26
CA ASP A 44 12.36 -15.40 -14.42
C ASP A 44 11.37 -16.46 -13.94
N ARG A 45 11.76 -17.72 -14.01
CA ARG A 45 10.92 -18.86 -13.59
C ARG A 45 11.09 -19.28 -12.13
N GLN A 46 12.17 -18.83 -11.48
CA GLN A 46 12.43 -19.22 -10.10
C GLN A 46 11.43 -18.58 -9.12
N GLY A 47 11.31 -19.14 -7.90
CA GLY A 47 10.52 -18.57 -6.83
C GLY A 47 9.00 -18.66 -6.99
N ARG A 48 8.48 -19.42 -7.96
CA ARG A 48 7.02 -19.55 -8.19
C ARG A 48 6.25 -20.08 -6.99
N LEU A 49 6.83 -21.00 -6.25
CA LEU A 49 6.21 -21.52 -5.03
C LEU A 49 6.15 -20.42 -3.97
N LEU A 50 7.25 -19.70 -3.78
CA LEU A 50 7.33 -18.59 -2.84
C LEU A 50 6.34 -17.48 -3.19
N SER A 51 6.30 -17.03 -4.44
CA SER A 51 5.35 -16.01 -4.91
C SER A 51 3.90 -16.43 -4.68
N ARG A 52 3.57 -17.72 -4.77
CA ARG A 52 2.22 -18.21 -4.46
C ARG A 52 1.92 -18.11 -2.97
N VAL A 53 2.87 -18.49 -2.10
CA VAL A 53 2.69 -18.40 -0.63
C VAL A 53 2.56 -16.93 -0.21
N GLU A 54 3.45 -16.06 -0.72
CA GLU A 54 3.42 -14.61 -0.49
C GLU A 54 2.09 -13.99 -0.94
N GLY A 55 1.67 -14.28 -2.18
CA GLY A 55 0.44 -13.73 -2.75
C GLY A 55 -0.82 -14.13 -1.97
N ILE A 56 -0.86 -15.34 -1.40
CA ILE A 56 -1.97 -15.77 -0.54
C ILE A 56 -1.89 -15.10 0.83
N PHE A 57 -0.74 -15.19 1.48
CA PHE A 57 -0.57 -14.73 2.86
C PHE A 57 -0.74 -13.22 2.99
N PHE A 58 0.01 -12.43 2.22
CA PHE A 58 -0.02 -10.97 2.34
C PHE A 58 -1.34 -10.37 1.85
N ASN A 59 -2.00 -11.00 0.86
CA ASN A 59 -3.35 -10.57 0.48
C ASN A 59 -4.37 -10.75 1.62
N LEU A 60 -4.31 -11.89 2.32
CA LEU A 60 -5.18 -12.12 3.47
C LEU A 60 -4.79 -11.25 4.68
N LEU A 61 -3.51 -11.01 4.89
CA LEU A 61 -3.03 -10.11 5.94
C LEU A 61 -3.54 -8.67 5.73
N GLU A 62 -3.58 -8.19 4.48
CA GLU A 62 -4.13 -6.86 4.17
C GLU A 62 -5.65 -6.78 4.32
N ALA A 63 -6.36 -7.88 4.07
CA ALA A 63 -7.81 -7.91 4.07
C ALA A 63 -8.42 -8.22 5.46
N ASP A 64 -7.78 -9.11 6.23
CA ASP A 64 -8.33 -9.66 7.49
C ASP A 64 -7.20 -10.07 8.45
N ALA A 65 -6.37 -9.09 8.84
CA ALA A 65 -5.24 -9.32 9.72
C ALA A 65 -5.67 -9.74 11.13
N THR A 66 -5.27 -10.94 11.55
CA THR A 66 -5.33 -11.33 12.95
C THR A 66 -3.99 -11.10 13.67
N PRO A 67 -3.95 -11.00 15.01
CA PRO A 67 -2.68 -10.89 15.75
C PRO A 67 -1.70 -12.02 15.42
N GLU A 68 -2.20 -13.25 15.25
CA GLU A 68 -1.37 -14.38 14.87
C GLU A 68 -0.78 -14.23 13.47
N MET A 69 -1.55 -13.70 12.50
CA MET A 69 -1.03 -13.41 11.16
C MET A 69 0.02 -12.30 11.18
N GLN A 70 -0.19 -11.27 12.00
CA GLN A 70 0.81 -10.21 12.18
C GLN A 70 2.13 -10.76 12.72
N GLN A 71 2.06 -11.68 13.71
CA GLN A 71 3.24 -12.35 14.23
C GLN A 71 3.96 -13.20 13.18
N VAL A 72 3.22 -13.93 12.35
CA VAL A 72 3.81 -14.68 11.21
C VAL A 72 4.51 -13.70 10.26
N ALA A 73 3.91 -12.54 9.93
CA ALA A 73 4.52 -11.54 9.07
C ALA A 73 5.85 -11.03 9.66
N GLU A 74 5.91 -10.75 10.95
CA GLU A 74 7.14 -10.35 11.65
C GLU A 74 8.23 -11.43 11.58
N ASN A 75 7.86 -12.71 11.71
CA ASN A 75 8.79 -13.83 11.66
C ASN A 75 9.33 -14.08 10.24
N VAL A 76 8.50 -13.92 9.20
CA VAL A 76 8.89 -14.26 7.82
C VAL A 76 9.54 -13.10 7.07
N GLN A 77 9.22 -11.84 7.40
CA GLN A 77 9.74 -10.68 6.69
C GLN A 77 11.29 -10.61 6.67
N PRO A 78 12.01 -10.84 7.79
CA PRO A 78 13.47 -10.89 7.76
C PRO A 78 14.01 -12.01 6.87
N LYS A 79 13.35 -13.21 6.87
CA LYS A 79 13.76 -14.34 6.03
C LYS A 79 13.62 -14.02 4.53
N LEU A 80 12.52 -13.35 4.15
CA LEU A 80 12.28 -12.90 2.77
C LEU A 80 13.30 -11.84 2.34
N THR A 81 13.57 -10.88 3.20
CA THR A 81 14.59 -9.86 2.94
C THR A 81 15.98 -10.47 2.81
N ALA A 82 16.33 -11.43 3.67
CA ALA A 82 17.59 -12.15 3.58
C ALA A 82 17.71 -12.93 2.26
N LEU A 83 16.65 -13.65 1.84
CA LEU A 83 16.63 -14.35 0.56
C LEU A 83 16.80 -13.38 -0.61
N SER A 84 16.09 -12.28 -0.64
CA SER A 84 16.19 -11.25 -1.67
C SER A 84 17.61 -10.69 -1.77
N ASN A 85 18.24 -10.40 -0.64
CA ASN A 85 19.62 -9.94 -0.57
C ASN A 85 20.60 -11.03 -1.04
N ASP A 86 20.40 -12.30 -0.64
CA ASP A 86 21.24 -13.42 -1.06
C ASP A 86 21.20 -13.65 -2.56
N ILE A 87 20.06 -13.39 -3.21
CA ILE A 87 19.94 -13.50 -4.66
C ILE A 87 20.57 -12.27 -5.34
N SER A 88 20.15 -11.07 -4.98
CA SER A 88 20.53 -9.83 -5.67
C SER A 88 22.00 -9.45 -5.49
N LEU A 89 22.60 -9.82 -4.36
CA LEU A 89 24.00 -9.55 -4.06
C LEU A 89 24.94 -10.75 -4.34
N ASN A 90 24.42 -11.84 -4.93
CA ASN A 90 25.23 -13.03 -5.24
C ASN A 90 26.20 -12.73 -6.39
N PRO A 91 27.51 -12.75 -6.15
CA PRO A 91 28.49 -12.38 -7.17
C PRO A 91 28.54 -13.38 -8.33
N GLN A 92 28.41 -14.68 -8.06
CA GLN A 92 28.46 -15.72 -9.08
C GLN A 92 27.22 -15.67 -9.98
N LEU A 93 26.04 -15.41 -9.41
CA LEU A 93 24.80 -15.21 -10.16
C LEU A 93 24.90 -13.96 -11.04
N PHE A 94 25.39 -12.86 -10.48
CA PHE A 94 25.55 -11.62 -11.22
C PHE A 94 26.53 -11.75 -12.38
N GLU A 95 27.66 -12.43 -12.20
CA GLU A 95 28.59 -12.70 -13.27
C GLU A 95 27.95 -13.49 -14.43
N ARG A 96 27.07 -14.44 -14.15
CA ARG A 96 26.30 -15.16 -15.17
C ARG A 96 25.34 -14.23 -15.91
N VAL A 97 24.60 -13.37 -15.20
CA VAL A 97 23.69 -12.38 -15.79
C VAL A 97 24.45 -11.40 -16.67
N LYS A 98 25.57 -10.86 -16.16
CA LYS A 98 26.45 -9.93 -16.86
C LYS A 98 27.04 -10.55 -18.14
N ALA A 99 27.51 -11.79 -18.09
CA ALA A 99 28.03 -12.50 -19.25
C ALA A 99 26.96 -12.64 -20.36
N VAL A 100 25.70 -12.87 -20.02
CA VAL A 100 24.59 -12.90 -21.00
C VAL A 100 24.28 -11.49 -21.51
N TYR A 101 24.33 -10.48 -20.66
CA TYR A 101 24.06 -9.08 -21.03
C TYR A 101 25.11 -8.53 -21.99
N GLU A 102 26.39 -8.79 -21.74
CA GLU A 102 27.51 -8.35 -22.60
C GLU A 102 27.59 -9.12 -23.93
N HIS A 103 27.10 -10.36 -23.93
CA HIS A 103 27.16 -11.25 -25.11
C HIS A 103 25.76 -11.87 -25.39
N PRO A 104 24.74 -11.05 -25.70
CA PRO A 104 23.40 -11.54 -25.96
C PRO A 104 23.38 -12.37 -27.24
N GLY A 105 22.67 -13.48 -27.25
CA GLY A 105 22.51 -14.33 -28.42
C GLY A 105 21.90 -13.58 -29.62
N TRP A 106 22.19 -14.03 -30.84
CA TRP A 106 21.82 -13.37 -32.11
C TRP A 106 20.30 -13.32 -32.40
N PHE A 107 19.49 -14.12 -31.69
CA PHE A 107 18.07 -14.36 -32.01
C PHE A 107 17.12 -13.94 -30.88
N LEU A 108 17.49 -12.98 -30.03
CA LEU A 108 16.58 -12.48 -28.99
C LEU A 108 15.50 -11.59 -29.59
N SER A 109 14.24 -11.87 -29.26
CA SER A 109 13.10 -11.01 -29.56
C SER A 109 13.24 -9.65 -28.86
N LYS A 110 12.34 -8.71 -29.17
CA LYS A 110 12.32 -7.42 -28.43
C LYS A 110 11.98 -7.62 -26.95
N GLU A 111 11.08 -8.55 -26.66
CA GLU A 111 10.68 -8.92 -25.30
C GLU A 111 11.84 -9.55 -24.53
N ASP A 112 12.53 -10.53 -25.14
CA ASP A 112 13.71 -11.17 -24.52
C ASP A 112 14.81 -10.17 -24.21
N LYS A 113 15.07 -9.22 -25.14
CA LYS A 113 16.05 -8.15 -24.91
C LYS A 113 15.65 -7.26 -23.74
N LYS A 114 14.34 -6.94 -23.63
CA LYS A 114 13.85 -6.14 -22.51
C LYS A 114 13.95 -6.90 -21.20
N LEU A 115 13.59 -8.17 -21.16
CA LEU A 115 13.77 -9.03 -19.98
C LEU A 115 15.23 -9.09 -19.54
N LEU A 116 16.17 -9.25 -20.48
CA LEU A 116 17.61 -9.25 -20.19
C LEU A 116 18.07 -7.93 -19.60
N GLU A 117 17.67 -6.81 -20.21
CA GLU A 117 18.00 -5.46 -19.75
C GLU A 117 17.46 -5.21 -18.33
N GLU A 118 16.19 -5.52 -18.11
CA GLU A 118 15.55 -5.35 -16.79
C GLU A 118 16.20 -6.24 -15.72
N THR A 119 16.51 -7.47 -16.06
CA THR A 119 17.20 -8.38 -15.14
C THR A 119 18.58 -7.84 -14.76
N TYR A 120 19.39 -7.43 -15.73
CA TYR A 120 20.73 -6.87 -15.47
C TYR A 120 20.65 -5.58 -14.63
N ASN A 121 19.79 -4.64 -15.05
CA ASN A 121 19.58 -3.38 -14.33
C ASN A 121 19.05 -3.62 -12.92
N GLY A 122 18.17 -4.60 -12.73
CA GLY A 122 17.68 -5.00 -11.42
C GLY A 122 18.80 -5.40 -10.46
N PHE A 123 19.73 -6.23 -10.91
CA PHE A 123 20.92 -6.60 -10.13
C PHE A 123 21.82 -5.40 -9.80
N VAL A 124 22.13 -4.57 -10.80
CA VAL A 124 22.96 -3.36 -10.60
C VAL A 124 22.30 -2.42 -9.59
N ARG A 125 21.01 -2.15 -9.73
CA ARG A 125 20.25 -1.29 -8.82
C ARG A 125 20.07 -1.87 -7.41
N SER A 126 20.17 -3.18 -7.28
CA SER A 126 20.14 -3.88 -5.98
C SER A 126 21.53 -4.04 -5.35
N GLY A 127 22.58 -3.45 -5.94
CA GLY A 127 23.91 -3.40 -5.33
C GLY A 127 24.84 -4.54 -5.74
N ALA A 128 24.57 -5.27 -6.82
CA ALA A 128 25.44 -6.36 -7.29
C ALA A 128 26.89 -5.90 -7.56
N ASN A 129 27.08 -4.64 -7.97
CA ASN A 129 28.39 -4.02 -8.24
C ASN A 129 29.09 -3.44 -7.00
N LEU A 130 28.48 -3.50 -5.83
CA LEU A 130 29.07 -2.97 -4.59
C LEU A 130 30.29 -3.82 -4.18
N SER A 131 31.19 -3.20 -3.43
CA SER A 131 32.23 -3.93 -2.68
C SER A 131 31.62 -4.90 -1.67
N ASP A 132 32.38 -5.88 -1.22
CA ASP A 132 31.85 -6.83 -0.22
C ASP A 132 31.51 -6.13 1.10
N GLU A 133 32.25 -5.08 1.49
CA GLU A 133 31.97 -4.25 2.65
C GLU A 133 30.65 -3.47 2.48
N ASP A 134 30.45 -2.84 1.33
CA ASP A 134 29.22 -2.10 1.03
C ASP A 134 27.99 -3.02 0.88
N LYS A 135 28.18 -4.24 0.37
CA LYS A 135 27.12 -5.27 0.32
C LYS A 135 26.65 -5.65 1.72
N GLU A 136 27.58 -5.75 2.68
CA GLU A 136 27.21 -6.03 4.06
C GLU A 136 26.43 -4.87 4.69
N LEU A 137 26.83 -3.61 4.44
CA LEU A 137 26.08 -2.44 4.86
C LEU A 137 24.69 -2.37 4.20
N TYR A 138 24.62 -2.70 2.90
CA TYR A 138 23.33 -2.76 2.20
C TYR A 138 22.39 -3.80 2.82
N ARG A 139 22.89 -5.00 3.15
CA ARG A 139 22.12 -6.04 3.86
C ARG A 139 21.58 -5.54 5.18
N GLN A 140 22.41 -4.91 6.00
CA GLN A 140 22.00 -4.36 7.29
C GLN A 140 20.93 -3.30 7.13
N TYR A 141 21.13 -2.34 6.21
CA TYR A 141 20.17 -1.24 6.00
C TYR A 141 18.85 -1.72 5.40
N SER A 142 18.90 -2.67 4.47
CA SER A 142 17.67 -3.21 3.85
C SER A 142 16.85 -4.06 4.82
N THR A 143 17.50 -4.85 5.66
CA THR A 143 16.84 -5.63 6.71
C THR A 143 16.17 -4.71 7.72
N GLU A 144 16.93 -3.74 8.28
CA GLU A 144 16.37 -2.77 9.23
C GLU A 144 15.22 -1.97 8.61
N LEU A 145 15.35 -1.54 7.35
CA LEU A 145 14.30 -0.79 6.66
C LEU A 145 13.02 -1.62 6.48
N SER A 146 13.12 -2.91 6.19
CA SER A 146 11.96 -3.78 6.04
C SER A 146 11.23 -4.00 7.37
N GLU A 147 11.96 -4.19 8.46
CA GLU A 147 11.39 -4.32 9.83
C GLU A 147 10.67 -3.03 10.27
N LEU A 148 11.31 -1.86 10.04
CA LEU A 148 10.70 -0.57 10.36
C LEU A 148 9.45 -0.29 9.51
N SER A 149 9.44 -0.71 8.25
CA SER A 149 8.29 -0.56 7.35
C SER A 149 7.10 -1.39 7.83
N LEU A 150 7.35 -2.62 8.25
CA LEU A 150 6.32 -3.48 8.83
C LEU A 150 5.77 -2.89 10.13
N ARG A 151 6.66 -2.46 11.04
CA ARG A 151 6.27 -1.79 12.30
C ARG A 151 5.46 -0.53 12.04
N PHE A 152 5.84 0.29 11.04
CA PHE A 152 5.09 1.47 10.66
C PHE A 152 3.63 1.13 10.29
N SER A 153 3.43 0.10 9.46
CA SER A 153 2.10 -0.33 9.03
C SER A 153 1.28 -0.89 10.19
N HIS A 154 1.88 -1.71 11.05
CA HIS A 154 1.22 -2.23 12.25
C HIS A 154 0.78 -1.11 13.19
N ASN A 155 1.64 -0.12 13.44
CA ASN A 155 1.29 1.02 14.30
C ASN A 155 0.12 1.82 13.73
N VAL A 156 0.09 2.06 12.40
CA VAL A 156 -1.02 2.77 11.76
C VAL A 156 -2.34 2.00 11.93
N LEU A 157 -2.32 0.69 11.69
CA LEU A 157 -3.51 -0.16 11.85
C LEU A 157 -3.98 -0.18 13.32
N ALA A 158 -3.05 -0.38 14.26
CA ALA A 158 -3.35 -0.43 15.69
C ALA A 158 -3.91 0.92 16.19
N ALA A 159 -3.28 2.03 15.82
CA ALA A 159 -3.76 3.38 16.19
C ALA A 159 -5.16 3.67 15.62
N THR A 160 -5.42 3.26 14.36
CA THR A 160 -6.73 3.40 13.73
C THR A 160 -7.80 2.62 14.47
N ASN A 161 -7.50 1.39 14.88
CA ASN A 161 -8.44 0.50 15.57
C ASN A 161 -8.64 0.86 17.05
N ALA A 162 -7.64 1.48 17.69
CA ALA A 162 -7.71 1.85 19.10
C ALA A 162 -8.57 3.09 19.35
N PHE A 163 -8.70 3.98 18.35
CA PHE A 163 -9.47 5.20 18.54
C PHE A 163 -10.97 4.98 18.31
N THR A 164 -11.78 5.33 19.30
CA THR A 164 -13.24 5.30 19.21
C THR A 164 -13.88 6.46 19.96
N ILE A 165 -15.07 6.83 19.55
CA ILE A 165 -15.98 7.68 20.31
C ILE A 165 -17.30 6.94 20.48
N ASN A 166 -17.63 6.57 21.71
CA ASN A 166 -18.94 6.00 22.04
C ASN A 166 -19.92 7.11 22.43
N ILE A 167 -21.10 7.10 21.81
CA ILE A 167 -22.19 8.06 22.00
C ILE A 167 -23.36 7.30 22.62
N THR A 168 -23.80 7.69 23.81
CA THR A 168 -24.90 7.04 24.51
C THR A 168 -26.18 7.87 24.52
N ASP A 169 -26.10 9.17 24.17
CA ASP A 169 -27.24 10.06 24.06
C ASP A 169 -27.90 9.97 22.68
N PRO A 170 -29.11 9.45 22.54
CA PRO A 170 -29.81 9.33 21.27
C PRO A 170 -30.00 10.67 20.54
N ALA A 171 -30.03 11.79 21.25
CA ALA A 171 -30.23 13.10 20.66
C ALA A 171 -29.02 13.51 19.79
N GLN A 172 -27.82 13.00 20.07
CA GLN A 172 -26.60 13.32 19.33
C GLN A 172 -26.45 12.55 18.00
N VAL A 173 -27.33 11.60 17.75
CA VAL A 173 -27.32 10.77 16.53
C VAL A 173 -28.65 10.80 15.78
N ALA A 174 -29.62 11.56 16.30
CA ALA A 174 -30.99 11.56 15.78
C ALA A 174 -31.10 12.07 14.35
N GLU A 175 -30.19 12.97 13.95
CA GLU A 175 -30.15 13.56 12.61
C GLU A 175 -29.41 12.70 11.58
N LEU A 176 -28.66 11.69 12.05
CA LEU A 176 -27.92 10.83 11.15
C LEU A 176 -28.84 9.90 10.34
N PRO A 177 -28.56 9.63 9.08
CA PRO A 177 -29.28 8.62 8.31
C PRO A 177 -29.29 7.25 8.99
N ASP A 178 -30.35 6.46 8.77
CA ASP A 178 -30.52 5.15 9.40
C ASP A 178 -29.31 4.25 9.19
N PHE A 179 -28.78 4.17 7.96
CA PHE A 179 -27.63 3.32 7.67
C PHE A 179 -26.37 3.70 8.45
N VAL A 180 -26.17 4.99 8.77
CA VAL A 180 -25.06 5.46 9.61
C VAL A 180 -25.28 5.03 11.05
N ARG A 181 -26.48 5.27 11.59
CA ARG A 181 -26.84 4.87 12.96
C ARG A 181 -26.76 3.36 13.15
N ASP A 182 -27.27 2.59 12.20
CA ASP A 182 -27.22 1.12 12.24
C ASP A 182 -25.79 0.60 12.24
N GLY A 183 -24.91 1.17 11.39
CA GLY A 183 -23.49 0.85 11.37
C GLY A 183 -22.78 1.15 12.69
N MET A 184 -23.02 2.34 13.25
CA MET A 184 -22.47 2.74 14.55
C MET A 184 -23.00 1.90 15.71
N ALA A 185 -24.28 1.49 15.68
CA ALA A 185 -24.87 0.60 16.69
C ALA A 185 -24.30 -0.81 16.60
N ALA A 186 -24.07 -1.32 15.38
CA ALA A 186 -23.42 -2.61 15.16
C ALA A 186 -21.99 -2.61 15.69
N GLU A 187 -21.23 -1.53 15.48
CA GLU A 187 -19.88 -1.35 16.00
C GLU A 187 -19.86 -1.32 17.54
N ALA A 188 -20.75 -0.54 18.17
CA ALA A 188 -20.89 -0.52 19.62
C ALA A 188 -21.18 -1.92 20.18
N LYS A 189 -22.12 -2.63 19.56
CA LYS A 189 -22.47 -4.01 19.95
C LYS A 189 -21.28 -4.96 19.82
N ALA A 190 -20.51 -4.86 18.73
CA ALA A 190 -19.33 -5.70 18.52
C ALA A 190 -18.26 -5.49 19.61
N ARG A 191 -18.18 -4.28 20.17
CA ARG A 191 -17.28 -3.90 21.28
C ARG A 191 -17.86 -4.17 22.67
N GLY A 192 -19.10 -4.62 22.77
CA GLY A 192 -19.80 -4.80 24.06
C GLY A 192 -20.22 -3.48 24.70
N GLU A 193 -20.30 -2.41 23.93
CA GLU A 193 -20.71 -1.07 24.36
C GLU A 193 -22.22 -0.85 24.12
N GLN A 194 -22.81 0.12 24.83
CA GLN A 194 -24.17 0.58 24.57
C GLN A 194 -24.16 1.84 23.71
N GLY A 195 -25.23 2.06 22.94
CA GLY A 195 -25.37 3.24 22.11
C GLY A 195 -24.73 3.08 20.73
N TRP A 196 -23.94 4.05 20.32
CA TRP A 196 -23.39 4.18 18.98
C TRP A 196 -21.89 4.49 19.04
N THR A 197 -21.07 3.71 18.35
CA THR A 197 -19.62 3.93 18.32
C THR A 197 -19.18 4.33 16.92
N VAL A 198 -18.47 5.46 16.82
CA VAL A 198 -17.78 5.89 15.60
C VAL A 198 -16.29 5.64 15.76
N THR A 199 -15.66 5.17 14.67
CA THR A 199 -14.23 4.81 14.60
C THR A 199 -13.53 5.63 13.52
N LEU A 200 -12.20 5.48 13.39
CA LEU A 200 -11.44 6.08 12.28
C LEU A 200 -11.43 5.22 10.99
N GLN A 201 -12.09 4.08 11.00
CA GLN A 201 -12.27 3.27 9.79
C GLN A 201 -13.16 4.02 8.78
N ALA A 202 -12.76 4.03 7.50
CA ALA A 202 -13.44 4.82 6.48
C ALA A 202 -14.96 4.64 6.42
N PRO A 203 -15.53 3.41 6.52
CA PRO A 203 -16.99 3.22 6.51
C PRO A 203 -17.72 3.83 7.70
N SER A 204 -17.03 4.11 8.81
CA SER A 204 -17.56 4.77 10.00
C SER A 204 -17.27 6.27 9.98
N TYR A 205 -16.01 6.64 9.70
CA TYR A 205 -15.53 8.02 9.71
C TYR A 205 -16.21 8.90 8.64
N VAL A 206 -16.21 8.46 7.39
CA VAL A 206 -16.69 9.28 6.26
C VAL A 206 -18.15 9.64 6.42
N PRO A 207 -19.10 8.69 6.62
CA PRO A 207 -20.51 9.06 6.78
C PRO A 207 -20.76 9.93 8.01
N PHE A 208 -20.04 9.71 9.12
CA PHE A 208 -20.20 10.58 10.28
C PHE A 208 -19.76 12.02 9.98
N MET A 209 -18.66 12.22 9.27
CA MET A 209 -18.18 13.55 8.87
C MET A 209 -19.13 14.25 7.89
N GLU A 210 -19.80 13.50 7.02
CA GLU A 210 -20.74 14.00 6.01
C GLU A 210 -22.11 14.38 6.58
N TYR A 211 -22.60 13.61 7.56
CA TYR A 211 -24.01 13.74 8.01
C TYR A 211 -24.16 14.31 9.41
N SER A 212 -23.15 14.24 10.29
CA SER A 212 -23.30 14.73 11.66
C SER A 212 -23.30 16.25 11.75
N THR A 213 -24.24 16.80 12.51
CA THR A 213 -24.28 18.22 12.91
C THR A 213 -23.38 18.52 14.11
N ASN A 214 -22.91 17.49 14.84
CA ASN A 214 -22.09 17.65 16.02
C ASN A 214 -20.64 18.05 15.64
N ARG A 215 -20.43 19.37 15.57
CA ARG A 215 -19.15 19.95 15.14
C ARG A 215 -17.97 19.57 16.04
N GLU A 216 -18.20 19.47 17.36
CA GLU A 216 -17.16 19.12 18.34
C GLU A 216 -16.65 17.70 18.12
N LEU A 217 -17.57 16.74 17.92
CA LEU A 217 -17.20 15.35 17.61
C LEU A 217 -16.51 15.22 16.25
N LYS A 218 -16.95 15.99 15.25
CA LYS A 218 -16.27 16.03 13.94
C LYS A 218 -14.84 16.56 14.07
N GLU A 219 -14.63 17.64 14.80
CA GLU A 219 -13.29 18.17 15.08
C GLU A 219 -12.41 17.12 15.77
N LYS A 220 -12.94 16.45 16.80
CA LYS A 220 -12.22 15.41 17.54
C LYS A 220 -11.82 14.23 16.63
N LEU A 221 -12.73 13.75 15.78
CA LEU A 221 -12.46 12.70 14.80
C LEU A 221 -11.44 13.14 13.77
N TRP A 222 -11.60 14.34 13.22
CA TRP A 222 -10.69 14.87 12.21
C TRP A 222 -9.26 15.01 12.76
N ARG A 223 -9.13 15.57 13.98
CA ARG A 223 -7.83 15.69 14.64
C ARG A 223 -7.20 14.33 14.90
N ALA A 224 -7.95 13.37 15.41
CA ALA A 224 -7.45 12.02 15.64
C ALA A 224 -6.98 11.35 14.35
N SER A 225 -7.76 11.45 13.26
CA SER A 225 -7.39 10.91 11.95
C SER A 225 -6.13 11.56 11.37
N ASN A 226 -5.96 12.89 11.55
CA ASN A 226 -4.83 13.63 10.99
C ASN A 226 -3.59 13.67 11.90
N SER A 227 -3.65 13.05 13.07
CA SER A 227 -2.52 12.89 13.99
C SER A 227 -2.24 11.43 14.36
N LEU A 228 -2.67 10.49 13.53
CA LEU A 228 -2.38 9.07 13.71
C LEU A 228 -0.88 8.83 13.86
N CYS A 229 -0.50 8.03 14.85
CA CYS A 229 0.88 7.65 15.15
C CYS A 229 1.82 8.84 15.40
N LEU A 230 1.28 9.97 15.83
CA LEU A 230 2.04 11.14 16.26
C LEU A 230 2.06 11.21 17.80
N GLY A 231 2.97 10.49 18.41
CA GLY A 231 3.04 10.28 19.86
C GLY A 231 2.20 9.10 20.37
N GLY A 232 2.32 8.81 21.68
CA GLY A 232 1.61 7.72 22.33
C GLY A 232 2.20 6.35 22.08
N GLU A 233 1.38 5.31 22.33
CA GLU A 233 1.80 3.91 22.25
C GLU A 233 2.24 3.49 20.84
N PHE A 234 1.56 3.99 19.81
CA PHE A 234 1.77 3.64 18.41
C PHE A 234 2.58 4.71 17.65
N ASP A 235 3.46 5.43 18.32
CA ASP A 235 4.25 6.50 17.72
C ASP A 235 5.18 6.01 16.61
N ASN A 236 5.07 6.62 15.42
CA ASN A 236 5.92 6.35 14.27
C ASN A 236 7.00 7.44 14.02
N THR A 237 7.13 8.44 14.89
CA THR A 237 8.04 9.57 14.66
C THR A 237 9.49 9.12 14.47
N GLU A 238 9.99 8.27 15.37
CA GLU A 238 11.36 7.75 15.26
C GLU A 238 11.50 6.71 14.13
N ASN A 239 10.46 5.90 13.87
CA ASN A 239 10.42 5.01 12.72
C ASN A 239 10.62 5.78 11.43
N ILE A 240 9.86 6.86 11.21
CA ILE A 240 9.93 7.69 10.00
C ILE A 240 11.35 8.27 9.85
N LYS A 241 11.89 8.87 10.89
CA LYS A 241 13.25 9.43 10.86
C LYS A 241 14.29 8.38 10.49
N ARG A 242 14.19 7.19 11.08
CA ARG A 242 15.12 6.10 10.81
C ARG A 242 14.98 5.57 9.39
N MET A 243 13.75 5.35 8.91
CA MET A 243 13.45 4.90 7.56
C MET A 243 13.99 5.88 6.49
N VAL A 244 13.77 7.21 6.69
CA VAL A 244 14.27 8.23 5.75
C VAL A 244 15.81 8.22 5.70
N ASN A 245 16.47 8.14 6.86
CA ASN A 245 17.92 8.05 6.93
C ASN A 245 18.48 6.77 6.28
N LEU A 246 17.85 5.62 6.49
CA LEU A 246 18.25 4.37 5.86
C LEU A 246 18.08 4.42 4.33
N ARG A 247 16.97 4.98 3.85
CA ARG A 247 16.74 5.19 2.41
C ARG A 247 17.84 6.06 1.79
N LEU A 248 18.24 7.15 2.46
CA LEU A 248 19.34 7.98 2.00
C LEU A 248 20.66 7.20 1.96
N LYS A 249 20.98 6.45 3.03
CA LYS A 249 22.19 5.63 3.09
C LYS A 249 22.25 4.58 1.99
N ILE A 250 21.14 3.87 1.74
CA ILE A 250 21.02 2.91 0.64
C ILE A 250 21.25 3.60 -0.70
N ALA A 251 20.60 4.74 -0.96
CA ALA A 251 20.78 5.49 -2.18
C ALA A 251 22.26 5.91 -2.39
N ASN A 252 22.91 6.40 -1.33
CA ASN A 252 24.32 6.80 -1.41
C ASN A 252 25.26 5.61 -1.66
N LEU A 253 25.03 4.45 -1.03
CA LEU A 253 25.77 3.22 -1.34
C LEU A 253 25.67 2.84 -2.83
N LEU A 254 24.48 3.03 -3.41
CA LEU A 254 24.20 2.74 -4.82
C LEU A 254 24.66 3.85 -5.77
N GLY A 255 25.33 4.91 -5.27
CA GLY A 255 25.89 6.00 -6.08
C GLY A 255 24.90 7.11 -6.42
N TYR A 256 23.73 7.16 -5.79
CA TYR A 256 22.73 8.20 -5.99
C TYR A 256 22.80 9.28 -4.91
N PRO A 257 22.70 10.59 -5.26
CA PRO A 257 22.76 11.68 -4.28
C PRO A 257 21.61 11.64 -3.27
N THR A 258 20.41 11.27 -3.73
CA THR A 258 19.20 11.17 -2.90
C THR A 258 18.42 9.89 -3.20
N TYR A 259 17.54 9.52 -2.29
CA TYR A 259 16.61 8.39 -2.51
C TYR A 259 15.63 8.66 -3.67
N ALA A 260 15.23 9.92 -3.88
CA ALA A 260 14.42 10.31 -5.03
C ALA A 260 15.15 10.05 -6.35
N ASP A 261 16.43 10.41 -6.47
CA ASP A 261 17.23 10.13 -7.66
C ASP A 261 17.33 8.62 -7.93
N TYR A 262 17.55 7.82 -6.88
CA TYR A 262 17.57 6.37 -6.99
C TYR A 262 16.24 5.81 -7.52
N VAL A 263 15.11 6.22 -6.94
CA VAL A 263 13.79 5.70 -7.34
C VAL A 263 13.41 6.18 -8.73
N LEU A 264 13.60 7.47 -9.04
CA LEU A 264 13.17 8.08 -10.30
C LEU A 264 13.99 7.62 -11.52
N ALA A 265 15.23 7.17 -11.33
CA ALA A 265 16.04 6.62 -12.42
C ALA A 265 15.37 5.46 -13.17
N ASP A 266 14.38 4.80 -12.54
CA ASP A 266 13.62 3.68 -13.10
C ASP A 266 12.12 4.01 -13.23
N ARG A 267 11.75 5.27 -13.38
CA ARG A 267 10.36 5.73 -13.50
C ARG A 267 10.20 6.59 -14.75
N MET A 268 8.96 6.72 -15.23
CA MET A 268 8.63 7.53 -16.42
C MET A 268 9.07 9.00 -16.29
N ALA A 269 9.15 9.54 -15.08
CA ALA A 269 9.57 10.91 -14.83
C ALA A 269 11.09 11.09 -14.87
N GLU A 270 11.87 10.00 -14.76
CA GLU A 270 13.33 9.93 -14.85
C GLU A 270 14.10 10.73 -13.77
N ASN A 271 13.62 11.89 -13.35
CA ASN A 271 14.29 12.74 -12.38
C ASN A 271 13.34 13.63 -11.58
N ALA A 272 13.82 14.17 -10.46
CA ALA A 272 13.04 15.04 -9.56
C ALA A 272 12.64 16.37 -10.23
N GLN A 273 13.41 16.88 -11.17
CA GLN A 273 13.08 18.11 -11.88
C GLN A 273 11.81 17.94 -12.73
N THR A 274 11.68 16.84 -13.45
CA THR A 274 10.47 16.52 -14.23
C THR A 274 9.25 16.39 -13.33
N VAL A 275 9.38 15.71 -12.17
CA VAL A 275 8.29 15.58 -11.17
C VAL A 275 7.86 16.96 -10.67
N ASN A 276 8.82 17.79 -10.25
CA ASN A 276 8.52 19.12 -9.72
C ASN A 276 7.91 20.05 -10.76
N ALA A 277 8.37 19.97 -12.02
CA ALA A 277 7.78 20.75 -13.13
C ALA A 277 6.32 20.34 -13.38
N PHE A 278 6.03 19.02 -13.43
CA PHE A 278 4.68 18.50 -13.59
C PHE A 278 3.76 18.91 -12.42
N LEU A 279 4.21 18.73 -11.18
CA LEU A 279 3.42 19.12 -10.01
C LEU A 279 3.21 20.64 -9.93
N GLY A 280 4.24 21.43 -10.29
CA GLY A 280 4.15 22.89 -10.35
C GLY A 280 3.14 23.38 -11.38
N GLU A 281 3.12 22.79 -12.57
CA GLU A 281 2.13 23.08 -13.60
C GLU A 281 0.72 22.69 -13.14
N LEU A 282 0.56 21.50 -12.56
CA LEU A 282 -0.71 21.04 -12.03
C LEU A 282 -1.24 21.99 -10.94
N LEU A 283 -0.39 22.37 -9.99
CA LEU A 283 -0.74 23.31 -8.93
C LEU A 283 -1.16 24.67 -9.51
N ALA A 284 -0.39 25.21 -10.46
CA ALA A 284 -0.71 26.50 -11.08
C ALA A 284 -2.07 26.50 -11.77
N ARG A 285 -2.46 25.39 -12.40
CA ARG A 285 -3.74 25.24 -13.10
C ARG A 285 -4.91 24.96 -12.15
N THR A 286 -4.70 24.30 -11.02
CA THR A 286 -5.79 23.82 -10.14
C THR A 286 -6.04 24.71 -8.94
N LYS A 287 -5.05 25.48 -8.47
CA LYS A 287 -5.14 26.26 -7.23
C LYS A 287 -6.34 27.22 -7.20
N GLU A 288 -6.58 27.93 -8.30
CA GLU A 288 -7.70 28.89 -8.37
C GLU A 288 -9.06 28.18 -8.26
N TYR A 289 -9.20 27.01 -8.86
CA TYR A 289 -10.43 26.20 -8.77
C TYR A 289 -10.62 25.68 -7.35
N ALA A 290 -9.58 25.18 -6.69
CA ALA A 290 -9.66 24.72 -5.31
C ALA A 290 -10.07 25.85 -4.34
N VAL A 291 -9.52 27.07 -4.54
CA VAL A 291 -9.93 28.25 -3.76
C VAL A 291 -11.38 28.62 -4.04
N LYS A 292 -11.81 28.58 -5.31
CA LYS A 292 -13.20 28.84 -5.70
C LYS A 292 -14.16 27.83 -5.06
N ASP A 293 -13.84 26.55 -5.10
CA ASP A 293 -14.65 25.49 -4.50
C ASP A 293 -14.74 25.66 -2.98
N TYR A 294 -13.62 25.92 -2.30
CA TYR A 294 -13.62 26.22 -0.87
C TYR A 294 -14.52 27.42 -0.53
N ASN A 295 -14.41 28.52 -1.29
CA ASN A 295 -15.23 29.71 -1.08
C ASN A 295 -16.71 29.42 -1.34
N THR A 296 -17.04 28.64 -2.37
CA THR A 296 -18.41 28.24 -2.69
C THR A 296 -19.05 27.47 -1.52
N ILE A 297 -18.33 26.52 -0.95
CA ILE A 297 -18.81 25.77 0.22
C ILE A 297 -18.89 26.67 1.45
N GLY A 298 -17.95 27.59 1.63
CA GLY A 298 -17.99 28.57 2.72
C GLY A 298 -19.18 29.55 2.62
N GLU A 299 -19.52 30.02 1.43
CA GLU A 299 -20.69 30.85 1.17
C GLU A 299 -21.99 30.06 1.40
N TYR A 300 -22.03 28.83 0.95
CA TYR A 300 -23.16 27.93 1.21
C TYR A 300 -23.36 27.69 2.71
N ALA A 301 -22.30 27.39 3.47
CA ALA A 301 -22.37 27.21 4.92
C ALA A 301 -22.97 28.46 5.62
N ARG A 302 -22.52 29.65 5.24
CA ARG A 302 -23.08 30.90 5.76
C ARG A 302 -24.56 31.09 5.41
N SER A 303 -24.98 30.72 4.20
CA SER A 303 -26.40 30.78 3.80
C SER A 303 -27.28 29.82 4.62
N GLN A 304 -26.66 28.77 5.17
CA GLN A 304 -27.32 27.82 6.10
C GLN A 304 -27.28 28.28 7.59
N GLY A 305 -26.81 29.50 7.84
CA GLY A 305 -26.74 30.09 9.19
C GLY A 305 -25.45 29.74 9.95
N PHE A 306 -24.42 29.21 9.28
CA PHE A 306 -23.14 28.96 9.93
C PHE A 306 -22.39 30.28 10.15
N GLU A 307 -22.01 30.52 11.41
CA GLU A 307 -21.21 31.66 11.82
C GLU A 307 -19.76 31.24 12.10
N GLY A 308 -18.80 32.01 11.58
CA GLY A 308 -17.37 31.78 11.76
C GLY A 308 -16.66 31.27 10.51
N GLU A 309 -15.46 30.73 10.72
CA GLU A 309 -14.62 30.14 9.67
C GLU A 309 -14.96 28.68 9.47
N VAL A 310 -15.11 28.27 8.19
CA VAL A 310 -15.29 26.88 7.83
C VAL A 310 -13.95 26.17 7.95
N MET A 311 -13.89 25.22 8.88
CA MET A 311 -12.67 24.45 9.16
C MET A 311 -12.67 23.14 8.37
N PRO A 312 -11.52 22.42 8.28
CA PRO A 312 -11.43 21.16 7.54
C PRO A 312 -12.48 20.12 7.97
N TRP A 313 -12.87 20.06 9.24
CA TRP A 313 -13.90 19.15 9.74
C TRP A 313 -15.35 19.57 9.42
N ASP A 314 -15.55 20.77 8.88
CA ASP A 314 -16.85 21.25 8.43
C ASP A 314 -17.07 20.97 6.94
N MET A 315 -15.98 20.85 6.15
CA MET A 315 -16.03 20.75 4.69
C MET A 315 -16.86 19.58 4.19
N ALA A 316 -16.69 18.38 4.75
CA ALA A 316 -17.40 17.19 4.30
C ALA A 316 -18.93 17.38 4.44
N TYR A 317 -19.37 17.87 5.59
CA TYR A 317 -20.79 18.13 5.89
C TYR A 317 -21.44 19.13 4.93
N TYR A 318 -20.81 20.30 4.76
CA TYR A 318 -21.40 21.31 3.88
C TYR A 318 -21.26 20.96 2.41
N SER A 319 -20.23 20.25 2.01
CA SER A 319 -20.09 19.73 0.63
C SER A 319 -21.18 18.73 0.29
N GLU A 320 -21.51 17.80 1.20
CA GLU A 320 -22.58 16.82 1.00
C GLU A 320 -23.96 17.50 0.93
N LYS A 321 -24.26 18.43 1.84
CA LYS A 321 -25.50 19.22 1.78
C LYS A 321 -25.62 20.00 0.49
N TYR A 322 -24.55 20.68 0.05
CA TYR A 322 -24.53 21.43 -1.19
C TYR A 322 -24.74 20.52 -2.41
N ARG A 323 -24.09 19.37 -2.42
CA ARG A 323 -24.24 18.36 -3.48
C ARG A 323 -25.68 17.86 -3.58
N HIS A 324 -26.28 17.54 -2.45
CA HIS A 324 -27.65 17.08 -2.39
C HIS A 324 -28.65 18.16 -2.84
N GLU A 325 -28.50 19.41 -2.36
CA GLU A 325 -29.40 20.50 -2.70
C GLU A 325 -29.28 20.93 -4.17
N LYS A 326 -28.04 21.01 -4.68
CA LYS A 326 -27.78 21.53 -6.03
C LYS A 326 -27.99 20.50 -7.15
N TYR A 327 -27.69 19.25 -6.90
CA TYR A 327 -27.66 18.21 -7.91
C TYR A 327 -28.70 17.11 -7.68
N GLU A 328 -29.45 17.16 -6.58
CA GLU A 328 -30.41 16.12 -6.16
C GLU A 328 -29.78 14.71 -6.15
N LEU A 329 -28.46 14.64 -6.00
CA LEU A 329 -27.71 13.39 -6.02
C LEU A 329 -27.73 12.75 -4.62
N ASN A 330 -28.35 11.58 -4.53
CA ASN A 330 -28.35 10.77 -3.33
C ASN A 330 -27.77 9.39 -3.67
N GLU A 331 -26.62 9.06 -3.09
CA GLU A 331 -25.93 7.79 -3.34
C GLU A 331 -26.75 6.58 -2.87
N GLU A 332 -27.58 6.73 -1.84
CA GLU A 332 -28.47 5.67 -1.35
C GLU A 332 -29.49 5.24 -2.42
N LEU A 333 -29.90 6.14 -3.33
CA LEU A 333 -30.79 5.80 -4.45
C LEU A 333 -30.05 4.97 -5.53
N VAL A 334 -28.72 5.08 -5.61
CA VAL A 334 -27.91 4.35 -6.59
C VAL A 334 -27.49 2.97 -6.04
N LYS A 335 -27.34 2.84 -4.72
CA LYS A 335 -26.89 1.64 -4.04
C LYS A 335 -27.63 0.34 -4.43
N PRO A 336 -28.97 0.30 -4.58
CA PRO A 336 -29.69 -0.90 -5.00
C PRO A 336 -29.28 -1.40 -6.41
N TYR A 337 -28.77 -0.52 -7.27
CA TYR A 337 -28.31 -0.88 -8.62
C TYR A 337 -26.89 -1.47 -8.61
N LEU A 338 -26.14 -1.27 -7.53
CA LEU A 338 -24.75 -1.73 -7.39
C LEU A 338 -24.63 -2.91 -6.41
N GLN A 339 -25.66 -3.75 -6.34
CA GLN A 339 -25.61 -4.97 -5.54
C GLN A 339 -24.41 -5.84 -5.94
N LEU A 340 -23.62 -6.29 -4.96
CA LEU A 340 -22.35 -6.97 -5.15
C LEU A 340 -22.42 -8.15 -6.12
N ASP A 341 -23.43 -9.04 -5.97
CA ASP A 341 -23.60 -10.20 -6.87
C ASP A 341 -23.91 -9.80 -8.31
N SER A 342 -24.64 -8.70 -8.49
CA SER A 342 -24.95 -8.17 -9.83
C SER A 342 -23.73 -7.53 -10.47
N VAL A 343 -22.94 -6.79 -9.71
CA VAL A 343 -21.65 -6.21 -10.16
C VAL A 343 -20.68 -7.32 -10.50
N LYS A 344 -20.52 -8.34 -9.66
CA LYS A 344 -19.66 -9.50 -9.91
C LYS A 344 -20.04 -10.22 -11.23
N ARG A 345 -21.34 -10.48 -11.43
CA ARG A 345 -21.82 -11.06 -12.70
C ARG A 345 -21.54 -10.14 -13.89
N GLY A 346 -21.70 -8.84 -13.72
CA GLY A 346 -21.40 -7.84 -14.74
C GLY A 346 -19.93 -7.83 -15.15
N VAL A 347 -19.01 -7.89 -14.18
CA VAL A 347 -17.56 -8.00 -14.42
C VAL A 347 -17.22 -9.27 -15.19
N PHE A 348 -17.76 -10.42 -14.77
CA PHE A 348 -17.53 -11.69 -15.45
C PHE A 348 -18.10 -11.69 -16.88
N LEU A 349 -19.29 -11.13 -17.07
CA LEU A 349 -19.89 -10.97 -18.40
C LEU A 349 -19.04 -10.08 -19.31
N LEU A 350 -18.52 -8.98 -18.78
CA LEU A 350 -17.65 -8.06 -19.53
C LEU A 350 -16.35 -8.78 -19.96
N ALA A 351 -15.69 -9.46 -19.03
CA ALA A 351 -14.48 -10.22 -19.31
C ALA A 351 -14.75 -11.36 -20.35
N ASN A 352 -15.90 -12.01 -20.25
CA ASN A 352 -16.32 -13.00 -21.26
C ASN A 352 -16.50 -12.37 -22.65
N LYS A 353 -17.21 -11.24 -22.73
CA LYS A 353 -17.44 -10.54 -24.01
C LYS A 353 -16.17 -10.02 -24.66
N LEU A 354 -15.22 -9.50 -23.87
CA LEU A 354 -13.99 -8.90 -24.38
C LEU A 354 -12.92 -9.95 -24.68
N TYR A 355 -12.80 -10.99 -23.86
CA TYR A 355 -11.66 -11.91 -23.88
C TYR A 355 -12.04 -13.38 -23.99
N GLY A 356 -13.33 -13.72 -24.04
CA GLY A 356 -13.82 -15.11 -24.09
C GLY A 356 -13.59 -15.91 -22.79
N LEU A 357 -13.28 -15.22 -21.66
CA LEU A 357 -13.01 -15.89 -20.39
C LEU A 357 -14.30 -16.39 -19.73
N ASN A 358 -14.26 -17.60 -19.19
CA ASN A 358 -15.34 -18.18 -18.38
C ASN A 358 -14.85 -18.33 -16.93
N PHE A 359 -15.71 -17.98 -15.99
CA PHE A 359 -15.45 -18.05 -14.55
C PHE A 359 -16.34 -19.13 -13.93
N THR A 360 -15.73 -20.02 -13.17
CA THR A 360 -16.40 -21.11 -12.44
C THR A 360 -16.18 -20.95 -10.95
#